data_da6f54bef2283e42a0f9a7130c0230ed
#
_entry.id   da6f54bef2283e42a0f9a7130c0230ed
#
_cell.length_a   1.000
_cell.length_b   1.000
_cell.length_c   1.000
_cell.angle_alpha   90.00
_cell.angle_beta   90.00
_cell.angle_gamma   90.00
#
_symmetry.space_group_name_H-M   'P 1'
#
loop_
_entity.id
_entity.type
_entity.pdbx_description
1 polymer ?
#
loop_
_entity_poly.entity_id
_entity_poly.type
_entity_poly.pdbx_seq_one_letter_code
_entity_poly.pdbx_strand_id
1 'polypeptide(L)'
;MAEVVINDKVKTHEEGKHTYIGKYKGKDFKVSMEDMNDERELVYMEGEENFTDEDKEVIFEQLDDMTYVDTLDEAGNDKVYVEDSYETWFAFKFEAYGSYGEHKFIVEEYSDDHGGDATFLEGEENFNEEEQELIYEAVNEYM
;
A
#
# COMPACT_ATOMS: atom_id res chain seq x y z
N MET A 1 38.53 -7.32 -2.16
CA MET A 1 37.29 -7.85 -1.57
C MET A 1 36.10 -7.27 -2.32
N ALA A 2 35.17 -8.13 -2.75
CA ALA A 2 34.00 -7.67 -3.48
C ALA A 2 33.00 -6.99 -2.54
N GLU A 3 32.33 -6.00 -3.03
CA GLU A 3 31.27 -5.30 -2.31
C GLU A 3 29.97 -5.41 -3.09
N VAL A 4 28.85 -5.44 -2.36
CA VAL A 4 27.52 -5.36 -2.98
C VAL A 4 27.29 -3.92 -3.41
N VAL A 5 26.97 -3.73 -4.67
CA VAL A 5 26.65 -2.41 -5.23
C VAL A 5 25.18 -2.46 -5.69
N ILE A 6 24.37 -1.56 -5.14
CA ILE A 6 22.99 -1.38 -5.58
C ILE A 6 22.94 -0.17 -6.49
N ASN A 7 22.57 -0.39 -7.74
CA ASN A 7 22.51 0.67 -8.75
C ASN A 7 21.19 1.41 -8.76
N ASP A 8 20.11 0.70 -8.45
CA ASP A 8 18.76 1.26 -8.46
C ASP A 8 17.81 0.37 -7.67
N LYS A 9 16.75 0.96 -7.12
CA LYS A 9 15.70 0.24 -6.42
C LYS A 9 14.38 0.95 -6.74
N VAL A 10 13.50 0.28 -7.46
CA VAL A 10 12.24 0.85 -7.93
C VAL A 10 11.06 0.13 -7.31
N LYS A 11 10.04 0.90 -6.96
CA LYS A 11 8.78 0.34 -6.49
C LYS A 11 7.97 -0.14 -7.69
N THR A 12 7.69 -1.44 -7.74
CA THR A 12 6.97 -2.08 -8.84
C THR A 12 5.49 -2.32 -8.51
N HIS A 13 5.15 -2.32 -7.23
CA HIS A 13 3.77 -2.58 -6.80
C HIS A 13 3.51 -1.89 -5.47
N GLU A 14 2.32 -1.34 -5.34
CA GLU A 14 1.85 -0.76 -4.09
C GLU A 14 0.38 -1.13 -3.92
N GLU A 15 0.03 -1.64 -2.77
CA GLU A 15 -1.34 -2.03 -2.45
C GLU A 15 -1.63 -1.67 -1.01
N GLY A 16 -2.82 -1.15 -0.75
CA GLY A 16 -3.21 -0.77 0.60
C GLY A 16 -4.71 -0.82 0.77
N LYS A 17 -5.14 -1.05 2.01
CA LYS A 17 -6.56 -1.03 2.39
C LYS A 17 -6.73 -0.23 3.65
N HIS A 18 -7.62 0.75 3.60
CA HIS A 18 -7.95 1.60 4.74
C HIS A 18 -9.45 1.58 4.95
N THR A 19 -9.87 1.29 6.17
CA THR A 19 -11.30 1.19 6.50
C THR A 19 -11.79 2.49 7.14
N TYR A 20 -12.96 2.95 6.70
CA TYR A 20 -13.65 4.11 7.27
C TYR A 20 -15.03 3.69 7.74
N ILE A 21 -15.38 4.13 8.94
CA ILE A 21 -16.70 3.91 9.54
C ILE A 21 -17.29 5.29 9.81
N GLY A 22 -18.49 5.54 9.30
CA GLY A 22 -19.10 6.85 9.47
C GLY A 22 -20.51 6.96 8.97
N LYS A 23 -20.89 8.20 8.64
CA LYS A 23 -22.25 8.54 8.17
C LYS A 23 -22.20 9.54 7.03
N TYR A 24 -23.19 9.45 6.16
CA TYR A 24 -23.46 10.46 5.17
C TYR A 24 -24.97 10.66 5.05
N LYS A 25 -25.43 11.90 5.15
CA LYS A 25 -26.85 12.24 5.18
C LYS A 25 -27.62 11.47 6.27
N GLY A 26 -26.97 11.26 7.42
CA GLY A 26 -27.55 10.54 8.56
C GLY A 26 -27.59 9.03 8.43
N LYS A 27 -27.03 8.46 7.38
CA LYS A 27 -27.04 7.01 7.13
C LYS A 27 -25.66 6.41 7.33
N ASP A 28 -25.58 5.26 7.98
CA ASP A 28 -24.34 4.59 8.34
C ASP A 28 -23.69 3.89 7.16
N PHE A 29 -22.35 3.92 7.15
CA PHE A 29 -21.57 3.12 6.21
C PHE A 29 -20.31 2.56 6.87
N LYS A 30 -19.81 1.48 6.30
CA LYS A 30 -18.49 0.95 6.58
C LYS A 30 -17.87 0.59 5.23
N VAL A 31 -16.77 1.22 4.89
CA VAL A 31 -16.15 1.09 3.58
C VAL A 31 -14.67 0.82 3.70
N SER A 32 -14.11 0.15 2.70
CA SER A 32 -12.68 -0.03 2.56
C SER A 32 -12.22 0.72 1.31
N MET A 33 -11.26 1.61 1.48
CA MET A 33 -10.58 2.26 0.36
C MET A 33 -9.40 1.37 -0.01
N GLU A 34 -9.46 0.77 -1.20
CA GLU A 34 -8.44 -0.14 -1.67
C GLU A 34 -7.58 0.55 -2.72
N ASP A 35 -6.28 0.61 -2.47
CA ASP A 35 -5.28 1.18 -3.38
C ASP A 35 -4.49 0.07 -4.03
N MET A 36 -4.33 0.15 -5.35
CA MET A 36 -3.49 -0.77 -6.09
C MET A 36 -2.85 -0.03 -7.27
N ASN A 37 -1.52 0.19 -7.21
CA ASN A 37 -0.76 0.79 -8.31
C ASN A 37 -1.38 2.07 -8.87
N ASP A 38 -1.67 3.05 -8.02
CA ASP A 38 -2.26 4.34 -8.35
C ASP A 38 -3.76 4.31 -8.66
N GLU A 39 -4.40 3.14 -8.63
CA GLU A 39 -5.85 3.04 -8.75
C GLU A 39 -6.48 2.90 -7.37
N ARG A 40 -7.58 3.59 -7.16
CA ARG A 40 -8.33 3.54 -5.91
C ARG A 40 -9.76 3.11 -6.17
N GLU A 41 -10.25 2.26 -5.29
CA GLU A 41 -11.62 1.78 -5.33
C GLU A 41 -12.21 1.78 -3.93
N LEU A 42 -13.48 2.13 -3.82
CA LEU A 42 -14.21 2.10 -2.56
C LEU A 42 -15.12 0.89 -2.54
N VAL A 43 -14.92 0.02 -1.57
CA VAL A 43 -15.71 -1.21 -1.41
C VAL A 43 -16.58 -1.07 -0.17
N TYR A 44 -17.90 -1.21 -0.32
CA TYR A 44 -18.83 -1.12 0.80
C TYR A 44 -18.92 -2.46 1.52
N MET A 45 -18.61 -2.43 2.79
CA MET A 45 -18.72 -3.61 3.68
C MET A 45 -20.08 -3.64 4.35
N GLU A 46 -20.65 -2.47 4.67
CA GLU A 46 -21.97 -2.33 5.27
C GLU A 46 -22.59 -1.02 4.80
N GLY A 47 -23.90 -1.00 4.61
CA GLY A 47 -24.67 0.20 4.34
C GLY A 47 -24.75 0.64 2.89
N GLU A 48 -24.28 -0.16 1.93
CA GLU A 48 -24.31 0.21 0.51
C GLU A 48 -25.72 0.57 0.04
N GLU A 49 -26.73 -0.15 0.50
CA GLU A 49 -28.13 0.04 0.12
C GLU A 49 -28.69 1.39 0.56
N ASN A 50 -28.02 2.08 1.46
CA ASN A 50 -28.45 3.39 1.97
C ASN A 50 -28.12 4.54 1.02
N PHE A 51 -27.32 4.31 -0.01
CA PHE A 51 -26.74 5.35 -0.83
C PHE A 51 -27.02 5.18 -2.31
N THR A 52 -27.28 6.31 -3.00
CA THR A 52 -27.38 6.35 -4.46
C THR A 52 -25.99 6.36 -5.07
N ASP A 53 -25.90 6.22 -6.39
CA ASP A 53 -24.62 6.33 -7.08
C ASP A 53 -23.98 7.72 -6.89
N GLU A 54 -24.78 8.77 -6.88
CA GLU A 54 -24.31 10.14 -6.61
C GLU A 54 -23.76 10.26 -5.19
N ASP A 55 -24.43 9.67 -4.20
CA ASP A 55 -23.98 9.67 -2.82
C ASP A 55 -22.63 8.96 -2.68
N LYS A 56 -22.48 7.83 -3.38
CA LYS A 56 -21.23 7.04 -3.36
C LYS A 56 -20.07 7.82 -3.96
N GLU A 57 -20.32 8.61 -5.02
CA GLU A 57 -19.28 9.48 -5.59
C GLU A 57 -18.84 10.55 -4.60
N VAL A 58 -19.77 11.17 -3.90
CA VAL A 58 -19.47 12.19 -2.89
C VAL A 58 -18.66 11.57 -1.74
N ILE A 59 -19.06 10.40 -1.27
CA ILE A 59 -18.34 9.68 -0.20
C ILE A 59 -16.90 9.37 -0.66
N PHE A 60 -16.74 8.82 -1.86
CA PHE A 60 -15.42 8.54 -2.41
C PHE A 60 -14.55 9.79 -2.49
N GLU A 61 -15.05 10.87 -3.08
CA GLU A 61 -14.28 12.11 -3.23
C GLU A 61 -13.85 12.70 -1.89
N GLN A 62 -14.74 12.73 -0.91
CA GLN A 62 -14.41 13.31 0.39
C GLN A 62 -13.41 12.44 1.17
N LEU A 63 -13.52 11.12 1.06
CA LEU A 63 -12.54 10.23 1.70
C LEU A 63 -11.18 10.32 1.01
N ASP A 64 -11.17 10.35 -0.32
CA ASP A 64 -9.94 10.44 -1.11
C ASP A 64 -9.21 11.77 -0.89
N ASP A 65 -9.95 12.88 -0.90
CA ASP A 65 -9.39 14.22 -0.72
C ASP A 65 -9.18 14.59 0.74
N MET A 66 -9.58 13.73 1.67
CA MET A 66 -9.52 13.97 3.12
C MET A 66 -10.28 15.23 3.53
N THR A 67 -11.40 15.48 2.87
CA THR A 67 -12.28 16.64 3.17
C THR A 67 -13.45 16.27 4.07
N TYR A 68 -13.51 15.03 4.52
CA TYR A 68 -14.50 14.56 5.48
C TYR A 68 -14.29 15.23 6.84
N VAL A 69 -15.33 15.20 7.68
CA VAL A 69 -15.30 15.80 9.02
C VAL A 69 -15.28 14.68 10.08
N ASP A 70 -14.74 15.00 11.25
CA ASP A 70 -14.64 14.06 12.37
C ASP A 70 -15.63 14.35 13.50
N THR A 71 -16.51 15.32 13.31
CA THR A 71 -17.59 15.62 14.26
C THR A 71 -18.93 15.55 13.53
N LEU A 72 -19.92 14.95 14.18
CA LEU A 72 -21.26 14.77 13.60
C LEU A 72 -21.94 16.14 13.35
N ASP A 73 -21.69 17.12 14.22
CA ASP A 73 -22.28 18.45 14.10
C ASP A 73 -21.84 19.16 12.82
N GLU A 74 -20.62 18.89 12.35
CA GLU A 74 -20.08 19.51 11.13
C GLU A 74 -20.55 18.81 9.85
N ALA A 75 -21.05 17.58 9.97
CA ALA A 75 -21.43 16.78 8.80
C ALA A 75 -22.60 17.37 8.01
N GLY A 76 -23.67 17.79 8.70
CA GLY A 76 -24.87 18.25 8.03
C GLY A 76 -25.37 17.20 7.04
N ASN A 77 -25.77 17.67 5.83
CA ASN A 77 -26.25 16.79 4.76
C ASN A 77 -25.29 16.74 3.57
N ASP A 78 -24.17 17.45 3.63
CA ASP A 78 -23.26 17.59 2.49
C ASP A 78 -21.81 17.19 2.81
N LYS A 79 -21.53 16.82 4.05
CA LYS A 79 -20.21 16.37 4.47
C LYS A 79 -20.26 14.95 4.97
N VAL A 80 -19.24 14.17 4.60
CA VAL A 80 -19.07 12.82 5.13
C VAL A 80 -18.51 12.95 6.54
N TYR A 81 -19.14 12.25 7.48
CA TYR A 81 -18.65 12.13 8.85
C TYR A 81 -17.92 10.80 9.00
N VAL A 82 -16.69 10.85 9.50
CA VAL A 82 -15.90 9.65 9.78
C VAL A 82 -15.74 9.52 11.29
N GLU A 83 -16.35 8.49 11.85
CA GLU A 83 -16.31 8.19 13.27
C GLU A 83 -15.00 7.50 13.64
N ASP A 84 -14.52 6.60 12.76
CA ASP A 84 -13.31 5.83 12.97
C ASP A 84 -12.67 5.49 11.63
N SER A 85 -11.34 5.40 11.61
CA SER A 85 -10.62 4.95 10.43
C SER A 85 -9.33 4.25 10.85
N TYR A 86 -8.96 3.19 10.11
CA TYR A 86 -7.75 2.44 10.41
C TYR A 86 -7.24 1.73 9.15
N GLU A 87 -5.93 1.58 9.07
CA GLU A 87 -5.29 0.83 8.00
C GLU A 87 -5.43 -0.67 8.31
N THR A 88 -6.00 -1.43 7.37
CA THR A 88 -6.23 -2.85 7.55
C THR A 88 -5.18 -3.72 6.89
N TRP A 89 -4.53 -3.20 5.85
CA TRP A 89 -3.51 -3.95 5.13
C TRP A 89 -2.72 -3.05 4.19
N PHE A 90 -1.45 -3.38 4.00
CA PHE A 90 -0.63 -2.75 2.97
C PHE A 90 0.38 -3.76 2.44
N ALA A 91 0.82 -3.57 1.20
CA ALA A 91 1.89 -4.36 0.60
C ALA A 91 2.65 -3.53 -0.43
N PHE A 92 3.95 -3.75 -0.49
CA PHE A 92 4.83 -3.08 -1.44
C PHE A 92 5.76 -4.09 -2.06
N LYS A 93 6.11 -3.88 -3.34
CA LYS A 93 7.16 -4.63 -4.00
C LYS A 93 8.16 -3.66 -4.60
N PHE A 94 9.43 -3.95 -4.40
CA PHE A 94 10.54 -3.20 -4.98
C PHE A 94 11.43 -4.15 -5.74
N GLU A 95 12.01 -3.68 -6.84
CA GLU A 95 13.05 -4.41 -7.55
C GLU A 95 14.37 -3.65 -7.37
N ALA A 96 15.38 -4.34 -6.88
CA ALA A 96 16.72 -3.79 -6.70
C ALA A 96 17.65 -4.38 -7.75
N TYR A 97 18.37 -3.52 -8.43
CA TYR A 97 19.32 -3.87 -9.49
C TYR A 97 20.71 -3.58 -8.99
N GLY A 98 21.59 -4.56 -9.07
CA GLY A 98 22.95 -4.36 -8.59
C GLY A 98 23.91 -5.43 -9.04
N SER A 99 25.08 -5.45 -8.38
CA SER A 99 26.11 -6.44 -8.66
C SER A 99 26.92 -6.77 -7.39
N TYR A 100 27.50 -7.95 -7.40
CA TYR A 100 28.44 -8.39 -6.39
C TYR A 100 29.59 -9.05 -7.11
N GLY A 101 30.79 -8.45 -6.98
CA GLY A 101 31.93 -8.87 -7.78
C GLY A 101 31.65 -8.63 -9.28
N GLU A 102 31.78 -9.67 -10.07
CA GLU A 102 31.56 -9.61 -11.53
C GLU A 102 30.15 -10.02 -11.95
N HIS A 103 29.32 -10.37 -10.99
CA HIS A 103 27.99 -10.91 -11.26
C HIS A 103 26.91 -9.91 -10.94
N LYS A 104 25.97 -9.75 -11.87
CA LYS A 104 24.81 -8.88 -11.70
C LYS A 104 23.65 -9.68 -11.10
N PHE A 105 22.77 -8.96 -10.41
CA PHE A 105 21.55 -9.55 -9.84
C PHE A 105 20.37 -8.61 -9.91
N ILE A 106 19.17 -9.19 -9.84
CA ILE A 106 17.94 -8.48 -9.61
C ILE A 106 17.24 -9.19 -8.45
N VAL A 107 16.90 -8.42 -7.42
CA VAL A 107 16.23 -8.93 -6.23
C VAL A 107 14.89 -8.24 -6.07
N GLU A 108 13.83 -9.00 -5.87
CA GLU A 108 12.52 -8.47 -5.53
C GLU A 108 12.37 -8.49 -4.01
N GLU A 109 12.01 -7.35 -3.44
CA GLU A 109 11.73 -7.22 -2.03
C GLU A 109 10.23 -7.00 -1.87
N TYR A 110 9.58 -7.85 -1.09
CA TYR A 110 8.15 -7.75 -0.77
C TYR A 110 8.00 -7.44 0.71
N SER A 111 7.15 -6.48 1.05
CA SER A 111 6.82 -6.20 2.45
C SER A 111 5.33 -5.92 2.61
N ASP A 112 4.77 -6.35 3.72
CA ASP A 112 3.39 -6.10 4.11
C ASP A 112 3.32 -5.84 5.61
N ASP A 113 2.11 -5.77 6.16
CA ASP A 113 1.89 -5.50 7.58
C ASP A 113 2.32 -6.65 8.51
N HIS A 114 2.68 -7.80 7.96
CA HIS A 114 3.18 -8.96 8.71
C HIS A 114 4.68 -9.17 8.58
N GLY A 115 5.35 -8.35 7.78
CA GLY A 115 6.79 -8.44 7.57
C GLY A 115 7.17 -8.41 6.09
N GLY A 116 8.39 -8.82 5.79
CA GLY A 116 8.90 -8.78 4.44
C GLY A 116 9.72 -10.00 4.07
N ASP A 117 9.97 -10.15 2.77
CA ASP A 117 10.77 -11.20 2.20
C ASP A 117 11.49 -10.70 0.96
N ALA A 118 12.57 -11.35 0.59
CA ALA A 118 13.33 -10.99 -0.61
C ALA A 118 13.63 -12.26 -1.42
N THR A 119 13.56 -12.12 -2.74
CA THR A 119 13.75 -13.22 -3.66
C THR A 119 14.57 -12.76 -4.85
N PHE A 120 15.52 -13.57 -5.30
CA PHE A 120 16.27 -13.31 -6.52
C PHE A 120 15.38 -13.55 -7.74
N LEU A 121 15.30 -12.55 -8.62
CA LEU A 121 14.67 -12.68 -9.93
C LEU A 121 15.70 -13.11 -10.97
N GLU A 122 16.95 -12.66 -10.84
CA GLU A 122 18.05 -13.03 -11.70
C GLU A 122 19.35 -13.12 -10.93
N GLY A 123 20.20 -14.04 -11.30
CA GLY A 123 21.59 -14.15 -10.83
C GLY A 123 21.81 -14.98 -9.59
N GLU A 124 20.77 -15.60 -9.03
CA GLU A 124 20.87 -16.40 -7.79
C GLU A 124 21.96 -17.47 -7.88
N GLU A 125 22.08 -18.14 -9.02
CA GLU A 125 23.01 -19.23 -9.24
C GLU A 125 24.49 -18.82 -9.16
N ASN A 126 24.77 -17.51 -9.24
CA ASN A 126 26.14 -16.99 -9.16
C ASN A 126 26.61 -16.77 -7.73
N PHE A 127 25.76 -16.95 -6.74
CA PHE A 127 26.06 -16.63 -5.34
C PHE A 127 25.80 -17.78 -4.40
N ASN A 128 26.70 -17.97 -3.43
CA ASN A 128 26.48 -18.93 -2.35
C ASN A 128 25.56 -18.31 -1.28
N GLU A 129 25.18 -19.09 -0.26
CA GLU A 129 24.27 -18.62 0.78
C GLU A 129 24.76 -17.38 1.52
N GLU A 130 26.05 -17.31 1.85
CA GLU A 130 26.62 -16.16 2.55
C GLU A 130 26.57 -14.89 1.69
N GLU A 131 26.84 -15.04 0.41
CA GLU A 131 26.78 -13.92 -0.55
C GLU A 131 25.37 -13.46 -0.77
N GLN A 132 24.41 -14.39 -0.85
CA GLN A 132 22.99 -14.06 -0.96
C GLN A 132 22.50 -13.25 0.24
N GLU A 133 22.91 -13.63 1.45
CA GLU A 133 22.57 -12.89 2.67
C GLU A 133 23.13 -11.47 2.65
N LEU A 134 24.35 -11.30 2.20
CA LEU A 134 24.97 -9.97 2.08
C LEU A 134 24.20 -9.11 1.08
N ILE A 135 23.76 -9.69 -0.03
CA ILE A 135 22.96 -8.99 -1.04
C ILE A 135 21.61 -8.58 -0.46
N TYR A 136 20.92 -9.46 0.23
CA TYR A 136 19.63 -9.15 0.86
C TYR A 136 19.75 -8.02 1.88
N GLU A 137 20.80 -8.05 2.70
CA GLU A 137 21.06 -6.98 3.67
C GLU A 137 21.28 -5.63 2.98
N ALA A 138 22.09 -5.63 1.91
CA ALA A 138 22.36 -4.40 1.16
C ALA A 138 21.10 -3.84 0.48
N VAL A 139 20.26 -4.71 -0.07
CA VAL A 139 18.99 -4.31 -0.68
C VAL A 139 18.06 -3.70 0.37
N ASN A 140 17.98 -4.33 1.54
CA ASN A 140 17.12 -3.86 2.62
C ASN A 140 17.56 -2.49 3.17
N GLU A 141 18.85 -2.25 3.22
CA GLU A 141 19.43 -0.99 3.72
C GLU A 141 19.46 0.14 2.69
N TYR A 142 19.30 -0.20 1.43
CA TYR A 142 19.32 0.80 0.35
C TYR A 142 18.04 1.66 0.39
N MET A 143 18.24 2.95 0.36
CA MET A 143 17.12 3.91 0.40
C MET A 143 17.08 4.78 -0.85
#